data_96b9ea6152e285bfc5150b7904e04b46
#
_entry.id   96b9ea6152e285bfc5150b7904e04b46
#
_cell.length_a   1.000
_cell.length_b   1.000
_cell.length_c   1.000
_cell.angle_alpha   90.00
_cell.angle_beta   90.00
_cell.angle_gamma   90.00
#
_symmetry.space_group_name_H-M   'P 1'
#
loop_
_entity.id
_entity.type
_entity.pdbx_description
1 polymer ?
#
loop_
_entity_poly.entity_id
_entity_poly.type
_entity_poly.pdbx_seq_one_letter_code
_entity_poly.pdbx_strand_id
1 'polypeptide(L)' 'MINFKAELSSGMVTGDMGGTVLDMALEVCMIIQAVYINLGEIGDAAEQHLYKSILKKFVADESVFQEGGRKA' A
#
# COMPACT_ATOMS: atom_id res chain seq x y z
N MET A 1 11.96 -7.76 6.43
CA MET A 1 10.98 -7.08 7.29
C MET A 1 10.79 -5.64 6.83
N ILE A 2 9.56 -5.21 6.77
CA ILE A 2 9.21 -3.85 6.35
C ILE A 2 8.53 -3.13 7.48
N ASN A 3 8.99 -1.91 7.76
CA ASN A 3 8.43 -1.08 8.80
C ASN A 3 8.44 0.37 8.31
N PHE A 4 7.33 0.76 7.68
CA PHE A 4 7.19 2.09 7.13
C PHE A 4 5.99 2.83 7.72
N LYS A 5 6.11 4.14 7.77
CA LYS A 5 5.02 5.03 8.13
C LYS A 5 4.84 6.04 7.01
N ALA A 6 3.62 6.16 6.53
CA ALA A 6 3.31 7.10 5.46
C ALA A 6 2.32 8.14 5.96
N GLU A 7 2.58 9.40 5.66
CA GLU A 7 1.68 10.50 6.02
C GLU A 7 1.22 11.20 4.75
N LEU A 8 -0.06 11.09 4.49
CA LEU A 8 -0.63 11.66 3.28
C LEU A 8 -0.53 13.20 3.26
N SER A 9 -0.74 13.82 4.41
CA SER A 9 -0.74 15.29 4.50
C SER A 9 0.60 15.91 4.14
N SER A 10 1.70 15.27 4.51
CA SER A 10 3.04 15.77 4.22
C SER A 10 3.68 15.08 3.02
N GLY A 11 3.09 13.99 2.55
CA GLY A 11 3.68 13.19 1.50
C GLY A 11 4.93 12.45 1.94
N MET A 12 5.16 12.37 3.24
CA MET A 12 6.38 11.78 3.77
C MET A 12 6.20 10.29 4.09
N VAL A 13 7.21 9.51 3.74
CA VAL A 13 7.26 8.09 4.07
C VAL A 13 8.57 7.83 4.79
N THR A 14 8.49 7.26 5.98
CA THR A 14 9.67 6.94 6.78
C THR A 14 9.60 5.49 7.23
N GLY A 15 10.76 4.88 7.42
CA GLY A 15 10.82 3.51 7.91
C GLY A 15 12.03 2.76 7.40
N ASP A 16 12.02 1.49 7.70
CA ASP A 16 13.12 0.57 7.36
C ASP A 16 12.59 -0.65 6.64
N MET A 17 13.47 -1.29 5.90
CA MET A 17 13.14 -2.56 5.27
C MET A 17 14.37 -3.46 5.26
N GLY A 18 14.14 -4.76 5.24
CA GLY A 18 15.21 -5.73 5.18
C GLY A 18 14.69 -7.06 4.68
N GLY A 19 15.61 -7.94 4.31
CA GLY A 19 15.26 -9.23 3.76
C GLY A 19 15.46 -9.27 2.25
N THR A 20 15.03 -10.35 1.63
CA THR A 20 15.13 -10.50 0.19
C THR A 20 14.04 -9.70 -0.51
N VAL A 21 14.22 -9.48 -1.82
CA VAL A 21 13.19 -8.81 -2.60
C VAL A 21 11.86 -9.55 -2.51
N LEU A 22 11.91 -10.88 -2.55
CA LEU A 22 10.70 -11.68 -2.42
C LEU A 22 10.02 -11.47 -1.06
N ASP A 23 10.81 -11.49 0.01
CA ASP A 23 10.28 -11.27 1.35
C ASP A 23 9.60 -9.91 1.47
N MET A 24 10.26 -8.88 0.95
CA MET A 24 9.70 -7.52 0.99
C MET A 24 8.40 -7.42 0.20
N ALA A 25 8.35 -8.04 -0.97
CA ALA A 25 7.13 -8.01 -1.79
C ALA A 25 5.99 -8.74 -1.09
N LEU A 26 6.27 -9.88 -0.48
CA LEU A 26 5.26 -10.64 0.25
C LEU A 26 4.75 -9.88 1.47
N GLU A 27 5.65 -9.22 2.19
CA GLU A 27 5.24 -8.44 3.35
C GLU A 27 4.32 -7.28 2.98
N VAL A 28 4.60 -6.63 1.87
CA VAL A 28 3.72 -5.56 1.37
C VAL A 28 2.34 -6.14 1.03
N CYS A 29 2.31 -7.30 0.39
CA CYS A 29 1.03 -7.95 0.08
C CYS A 29 0.25 -8.29 1.34
N MET A 30 0.93 -8.73 2.39
CA MET A 30 0.29 -9.03 3.66
C MET A 30 -0.32 -7.79 4.30
N ILE A 31 0.38 -6.66 4.20
CA ILE A 31 -0.12 -5.39 4.72
C ILE A 31 -1.37 -4.96 3.95
N ILE A 32 -1.32 -5.04 2.63
CA ILE A 32 -2.46 -4.71 1.79
C ILE A 32 -3.67 -5.57 2.18
N GLN A 33 -3.45 -6.86 2.37
CA GLN A 33 -4.51 -7.78 2.75
C GLN A 33 -5.07 -7.46 4.13
N ALA A 34 -4.20 -7.14 5.07
CA ALA A 34 -4.63 -6.81 6.43
C ALA A 34 -5.51 -5.57 6.45
N VAL A 35 -5.17 -4.55 5.67
CA VAL A 35 -6.00 -3.35 5.57
C VAL A 35 -7.35 -3.69 4.94
N TYR A 36 -7.34 -4.52 3.90
CA TYR A 36 -8.56 -4.94 3.22
C TYR A 36 -9.52 -5.65 4.19
N ILE A 37 -8.98 -6.60 4.96
CA ILE A 37 -9.78 -7.35 5.93
C ILE A 37 -10.32 -6.43 7.02
N ASN A 38 -9.46 -5.54 7.52
CA ASN A 38 -9.84 -4.62 8.57
C ASN A 38 -10.96 -3.67 8.13
N LEU A 39 -10.91 -3.21 6.89
CA LEU A 39 -11.97 -2.37 6.34
C LEU A 39 -13.31 -3.11 6.29
N GLY A 40 -13.27 -4.41 6.03
CA GLY A 40 -14.48 -5.21 6.02
C GLY A 40 -15.06 -5.41 7.41
N GLU A 41 -14.22 -5.36 8.44
CA GLU A 41 -14.66 -5.55 9.82
C GLU A 41 -15.17 -4.27 10.48
N ILE A 42 -14.47 -3.14 10.24
CA ILE A 42 -14.82 -1.87 10.91
C ILE A 42 -15.60 -0.92 10.02
N GLY A 43 -15.54 -1.11 8.71
CA GLY A 43 -16.26 -0.28 7.75
C GLY A 43 -17.41 -1.06 7.13
N ASP A 44 -17.68 -0.79 5.87
CA ASP A 44 -18.69 -1.54 5.15
C ASP A 44 -18.11 -2.12 3.86
N ALA A 45 -18.92 -2.95 3.19
CA ALA A 45 -18.48 -3.62 1.98
C ALA A 45 -18.14 -2.63 0.86
N ALA A 46 -18.79 -1.47 0.85
CA ALA A 46 -18.54 -0.47 -0.19
C ALA A 46 -17.15 0.13 -0.04
N GLU A 47 -16.74 0.42 1.19
CA GLU A 47 -15.40 0.95 1.44
C GLU A 47 -14.33 -0.09 1.12
N GLN A 48 -14.57 -1.34 1.48
CA GLN A 48 -13.66 -2.42 1.19
C GLN A 48 -13.50 -2.60 -0.33
N HIS A 49 -14.60 -2.53 -1.05
CA HIS A 49 -14.58 -2.64 -2.50
C HIS A 49 -13.84 -1.46 -3.15
N LEU A 50 -14.07 -0.26 -2.63
CA LEU A 50 -13.41 0.94 -3.14
C LEU A 50 -11.90 0.85 -2.96
N TYR A 51 -11.46 0.44 -1.79
CA TYR A 51 -10.04 0.25 -1.50
C TYR A 51 -9.41 -0.73 -2.50
N LYS A 52 -10.06 -1.87 -2.70
CA LYS A 52 -9.58 -2.89 -3.64
C LYS A 52 -9.49 -2.34 -5.06
N SER A 53 -10.52 -1.62 -5.49
CA SER A 53 -10.57 -1.07 -6.85
C SER A 53 -9.46 -0.06 -7.09
N ILE A 54 -9.23 0.82 -6.12
CA ILE A 54 -8.19 1.84 -6.23
C ILE A 54 -6.81 1.18 -6.32
N LEU A 55 -6.53 0.23 -5.45
CA LEU A 55 -5.23 -0.45 -5.46
C LEU A 55 -5.00 -1.22 -6.75
N LYS A 56 -6.03 -1.92 -7.23
CA LYS A 56 -5.90 -2.67 -8.48
C LYS A 56 -5.57 -1.74 -9.63
N LYS A 57 -6.18 -0.57 -9.66
CA LYS A 57 -5.93 0.39 -10.73
C LYS A 57 -4.50 0.90 -10.68
N PHE A 58 -4.04 1.32 -9.50
CA PHE A 58 -2.68 1.85 -9.36
C PHE A 58 -1.62 0.82 -9.70
N VAL A 59 -1.84 -0.44 -9.36
CA VAL A 59 -0.90 -1.50 -9.70
C VAL A 59 -0.96 -1.83 -11.19
N ALA A 60 -2.15 -1.89 -11.76
CA ALA A 60 -2.33 -2.23 -13.16
C ALA A 60 -1.73 -1.18 -14.10
N ASP A 61 -1.88 0.10 -13.76
CA ASP A 61 -1.29 1.20 -14.56
C ASP A 61 0.17 1.43 -14.21
N GLU A 62 0.69 0.70 -13.21
CA GLU A 62 2.03 0.90 -12.70
C GLU A 62 2.26 2.29 -12.10
N SER A 63 1.18 2.99 -11.79
CA SER A 63 1.27 4.33 -11.19
C SER A 63 2.01 4.29 -9.85
N VAL A 64 1.86 3.20 -9.12
CA VAL A 64 2.49 3.03 -7.82
C VAL A 64 4.01 2.94 -7.94
N PHE A 65 4.52 2.66 -9.13
CA PHE A 65 5.96 2.54 -9.36
C PHE A 65 6.57 3.74 -10.04
N GLN A 66 5.84 4.84 -10.13
CA GLN A 66 6.33 6.04 -10.78
C GLN A 66 7.26 6.82 -9.87
N GLU A 67 8.52 6.90 -10.26
CA GLU A 67 9.50 7.67 -9.51
C GLU A 67 9.43 9.15 -9.87
N GLY A 68 9.05 9.45 -11.09
CA GLY A 68 8.99 10.82 -11.57
C GLY A 68 8.06 11.72 -10.75
N GLY A 69 6.97 11.17 -10.25
CA GLY A 69 6.03 11.92 -9.43
C GLY A 69 6.63 12.44 -8.13
N ARG A 70 7.75 11.89 -7.73
CA ARG A 70 8.40 12.26 -6.48
C ARG A 70 9.40 13.39 -6.65
N LYS A 71 9.66 13.73 -7.88
CA LYS A 71 10.65 14.76 -8.19
C LYS A 71 10.04 16.12 -8.33
N ALA A 72 8.86 16.25 -8.05
CA ALA A 72 8.12 17.49 -8.26
C ALA A 72 8.98 18.74 -8.28
#